data_ed62e48fa8805e56b4a2064bd7618051
#
_entry.id   ed62e48fa8805e56b4a2064bd7618051
#
_cell.length_a   1.000
_cell.length_b   1.000
_cell.length_c   1.000
_cell.angle_alpha   90.00
_cell.angle_beta   90.00
_cell.angle_gamma   90.00
#
_symmetry.space_group_name_H-M   'P 1'
#
loop_
_entity.id
_entity.type
_entity.pdbx_description
1 polymer ?
#
loop_
_entity_poly.entity_id
_entity_poly.type
_entity_poly.pdbx_seq_one_letter_code
_entity_poly.pdbx_strand_id
1 'polypeptide(L)'
;MSKQIIAGGVAIGGGAPVTIQSMCNTHTEDAKATIAQIHALEAAGCEIVRVTVPTMEAAHALSEIRENITIPLVADIHFDYRLAVEAAARGADKIRINPGNIGGEDRVKAVVDACRAHKVPIRIGVNGGSLEKELLEKYGRVTPEALVESALGHVRLLEKFDFTDICISVKSSDVPLNMAAYRLLHEKVDYPLHLGVTEAGTPSMGLLKSAIGIGGLLCEGIGDTMRVSLTADPMEEVYAAKRILQACGIRRSGVNLVSCPTCGRTAYDMIPIAEELERRLADCKKNITVAVMGCVVNGPGEASAADIGVAGGKGEGMIFRKGKILYKVPQKKLVDALMEEIKKL
;
A
#
# COMPACT_ATOMS: atom_id res chain seq x y z
N MET A 1 4.21 -14.03 -14.16
CA MET A 1 4.86 -12.75 -13.76
C MET A 1 4.24 -11.66 -14.61
N SER A 2 3.75 -10.58 -14.01
CA SER A 2 3.10 -9.48 -14.73
C SER A 2 4.08 -8.76 -15.68
N LYS A 3 3.54 -8.08 -16.71
CA LYS A 3 4.30 -7.13 -17.52
C LYS A 3 4.82 -6.00 -16.62
N GLN A 4 5.94 -5.39 -17.00
CA GLN A 4 6.46 -4.21 -16.32
C GLN A 4 6.02 -2.95 -17.02
N ILE A 5 5.57 -1.96 -16.26
CA ILE A 5 5.37 -0.56 -16.70
C ILE A 5 6.27 0.36 -15.88
N ILE A 6 6.54 1.54 -16.39
CA ILE A 6 7.35 2.55 -15.69
C ILE A 6 6.50 3.81 -15.48
N ALA A 7 6.40 4.25 -14.24
CA ALA A 7 5.76 5.51 -13.88
C ALA A 7 6.79 6.43 -13.23
N GLY A 8 7.18 7.52 -13.89
CA GLY A 8 8.15 8.49 -13.36
C GLY A 8 9.48 7.91 -12.90
N GLY A 9 9.96 6.84 -13.57
CA GLY A 9 11.18 6.11 -13.20
C GLY A 9 10.96 4.94 -12.22
N VAL A 10 9.77 4.81 -11.63
CA VAL A 10 9.44 3.68 -10.75
C VAL A 10 8.86 2.52 -11.54
N ALA A 11 9.48 1.35 -11.43
CA ALA A 11 9.02 0.12 -12.07
C ALA A 11 7.85 -0.49 -11.29
N ILE A 12 6.79 -0.90 -11.99
CA ILE A 12 5.60 -1.56 -11.45
C ILE A 12 5.38 -2.85 -12.24
N GLY A 13 5.31 -3.98 -11.56
CA GLY A 13 5.22 -5.29 -12.20
C GLY A 13 6.58 -5.83 -12.66
N GLY A 14 6.59 -6.94 -13.40
CA GLY A 14 7.80 -7.56 -13.91
C GLY A 14 8.74 -8.08 -12.83
N GLY A 15 8.24 -8.37 -11.62
CA GLY A 15 9.07 -8.78 -10.48
C GLY A 15 9.72 -7.63 -9.72
N ALA A 16 9.40 -6.38 -10.04
CA ALA A 16 9.80 -5.23 -9.23
C ALA A 16 9.15 -5.28 -7.83
N PRO A 17 9.75 -4.67 -6.81
CA PRO A 17 9.16 -4.60 -5.48
C PRO A 17 7.75 -3.96 -5.50
N VAL A 18 6.83 -4.50 -4.69
CA VAL A 18 5.49 -3.92 -4.54
C VAL A 18 5.58 -2.48 -4.05
N THR A 19 5.03 -1.54 -4.79
CA THR A 19 5.12 -0.10 -4.47
C THR A 19 3.95 0.39 -3.62
N ILE A 20 4.27 1.28 -2.67
CA ILE A 20 3.28 1.97 -1.83
C ILE A 20 2.86 3.27 -2.52
N GLN A 21 1.58 3.36 -2.85
CA GLN A 21 0.95 4.60 -3.33
C GLN A 21 0.06 5.18 -2.22
N SER A 22 0.05 6.50 -2.06
CA SER A 22 -0.96 7.22 -1.29
C SER A 22 -1.63 8.30 -2.15
N MET A 23 -2.52 9.07 -1.56
CA MET A 23 -3.29 10.09 -2.26
C MET A 23 -3.43 11.33 -1.39
N CYS A 24 -3.17 12.49 -1.96
CA CYS A 24 -3.42 13.76 -1.30
C CYS A 24 -4.93 13.99 -1.07
N ASN A 25 -5.23 14.67 0.01
CA ASN A 25 -6.56 15.18 0.33
C ASN A 25 -6.64 16.72 0.24
N THR A 26 -5.57 17.37 -0.20
CA THR A 26 -5.54 18.79 -0.55
C THR A 26 -6.28 19.05 -1.86
N HIS A 27 -6.74 20.28 -2.06
CA HIS A 27 -7.20 20.74 -3.36
C HIS A 27 -5.99 20.90 -4.28
N THR A 28 -5.99 20.23 -5.43
CA THR A 28 -4.81 20.17 -6.33
C THR A 28 -4.48 21.53 -6.93
N GLU A 29 -5.48 22.42 -7.04
CA GLU A 29 -5.31 23.82 -7.46
C GLU A 29 -4.41 24.62 -6.49
N ASP A 30 -4.39 24.25 -5.21
CA ASP A 30 -3.41 24.74 -4.25
C ASP A 30 -2.12 23.90 -4.34
N ALA A 31 -1.31 24.20 -5.36
CA ALA A 31 -0.07 23.49 -5.61
C ALA A 31 0.86 23.50 -4.39
N LYS A 32 0.94 24.64 -3.68
CA LYS A 32 1.82 24.79 -2.52
C LYS A 32 1.43 23.87 -1.35
N ALA A 33 0.15 23.82 -1.00
CA ALA A 33 -0.35 22.92 0.02
C ALA A 33 -0.18 21.44 -0.40
N THR A 34 -0.43 21.14 -1.67
CA THR A 34 -0.28 19.79 -2.23
C THR A 34 1.18 19.35 -2.23
N ILE A 35 2.14 20.18 -2.63
CA ILE A 35 3.57 19.89 -2.55
C ILE A 35 4.00 19.60 -1.11
N ALA A 36 3.57 20.43 -0.16
CA ALA A 36 3.89 20.23 1.25
C ALA A 36 3.37 18.87 1.78
N GLN A 37 2.15 18.48 1.40
CA GLN A 37 1.60 17.19 1.77
C GLN A 37 2.34 16.02 1.09
N ILE A 38 2.73 16.17 -0.19
CA ILE A 38 3.51 15.15 -0.90
C ILE A 38 4.86 14.93 -0.22
N HIS A 39 5.57 15.98 0.20
CA HIS A 39 6.82 15.86 0.93
C HIS A 39 6.64 15.12 2.26
N ALA A 40 5.54 15.36 2.99
CA ALA A 40 5.24 14.62 4.21
C ALA A 40 4.96 13.13 3.92
N LEU A 41 4.20 12.83 2.87
CA LEU A 41 3.94 11.46 2.42
C LEU A 41 5.22 10.74 1.98
N GLU A 42 6.09 11.41 1.25
CA GLU A 42 7.39 10.89 0.81
C GLU A 42 8.29 10.59 2.02
N ALA A 43 8.36 11.50 2.99
CA ALA A 43 9.10 11.30 4.24
C ALA A 43 8.55 10.10 5.05
N ALA A 44 7.22 9.86 5.01
CA ALA A 44 6.60 8.68 5.60
C ALA A 44 6.92 7.37 4.83
N GLY A 45 7.42 7.47 3.59
CA GLY A 45 7.81 6.33 2.74
C GLY A 45 6.79 6.00 1.64
N CYS A 46 5.97 6.97 1.23
CA CYS A 46 5.19 6.89 0.00
C CYS A 46 6.14 6.87 -1.20
N GLU A 47 5.87 6.02 -2.18
CA GLU A 47 6.74 5.85 -3.35
C GLU A 47 6.09 6.35 -4.65
N ILE A 48 4.78 6.51 -4.65
CA ILE A 48 3.98 7.06 -5.74
C ILE A 48 2.84 7.87 -5.12
N VAL A 49 2.65 9.10 -5.52
CA VAL A 49 1.56 9.92 -5.01
C VAL A 49 0.47 10.13 -6.06
N ARG A 50 -0.79 10.19 -5.62
CA ARG A 50 -1.94 10.50 -6.48
C ARG A 50 -2.62 11.78 -6.01
N VAL A 51 -3.01 12.62 -6.97
CA VAL A 51 -3.84 13.80 -6.77
C VAL A 51 -5.10 13.72 -7.62
N THR A 52 -6.20 14.29 -7.18
CA THR A 52 -7.41 14.44 -7.99
C THR A 52 -7.25 15.60 -8.97
N VAL A 53 -7.76 15.46 -10.20
CA VAL A 53 -7.75 16.53 -11.19
C VAL A 53 -9.19 16.77 -11.65
N PRO A 54 -9.98 17.53 -10.88
CA PRO A 54 -11.39 17.77 -11.17
C PRO A 54 -11.61 18.91 -12.15
N THR A 55 -10.66 19.83 -12.29
CA THR A 55 -10.75 21.05 -13.09
C THR A 55 -9.52 21.25 -13.96
N MET A 56 -9.59 22.19 -14.92
CA MET A 56 -8.45 22.54 -15.75
C MET A 56 -7.38 23.29 -14.94
N GLU A 57 -7.77 24.06 -13.94
CA GLU A 57 -6.85 24.71 -13.00
C GLU A 57 -6.01 23.67 -12.24
N ALA A 58 -6.65 22.59 -11.77
CA ALA A 58 -5.95 21.47 -11.13
C ALA A 58 -4.98 20.80 -12.12
N ALA A 59 -5.37 20.62 -13.39
CA ALA A 59 -4.48 20.07 -14.42
C ALA A 59 -3.27 20.98 -14.66
N HIS A 60 -3.45 22.29 -14.71
CA HIS A 60 -2.35 23.25 -14.88
C HIS A 60 -1.39 23.28 -13.68
N ALA A 61 -1.90 23.11 -12.46
CA ALA A 61 -1.09 23.06 -11.24
C ALA A 61 -0.12 21.86 -11.21
N LEU A 62 -0.37 20.80 -12.00
CA LEU A 62 0.49 19.61 -12.03
C LEU A 62 1.93 19.93 -12.44
N SER A 63 2.17 20.92 -13.30
CA SER A 63 3.53 21.30 -13.71
C SER A 63 4.34 21.80 -12.51
N GLU A 64 3.79 22.73 -11.72
CA GLU A 64 4.43 23.25 -10.52
C GLU A 64 4.62 22.14 -9.48
N ILE A 65 3.60 21.31 -9.27
CA ILE A 65 3.69 20.18 -8.33
C ILE A 65 4.81 19.23 -8.76
N ARG A 66 4.85 18.83 -10.04
CA ARG A 66 5.81 17.85 -10.55
C ARG A 66 7.26 18.34 -10.47
N GLU A 67 7.51 19.63 -10.72
CA GLU A 67 8.84 20.24 -10.61
C GLU A 67 9.38 20.28 -9.20
N ASN A 68 8.51 20.23 -8.18
CA ASN A 68 8.88 20.38 -6.77
C ASN A 68 8.77 19.09 -5.96
N ILE A 69 8.55 17.92 -6.59
CA ILE A 69 8.48 16.62 -5.92
C ILE A 69 9.44 15.62 -6.56
N THR A 70 9.83 14.57 -5.82
CA THR A 70 10.77 13.55 -6.33
C THR A 70 10.10 12.24 -6.68
N ILE A 71 8.98 11.90 -6.04
CA ILE A 71 8.20 10.68 -6.32
C ILE A 71 7.23 10.86 -7.49
N PRO A 72 6.91 9.80 -8.25
CA PRO A 72 5.97 9.87 -9.36
C PRO A 72 4.60 10.40 -8.98
N LEU A 73 4.04 11.24 -9.87
CA LEU A 73 2.74 11.88 -9.73
C LEU A 73 1.67 11.17 -10.57
N VAL A 74 0.60 10.71 -9.95
CA VAL A 74 -0.55 10.12 -10.62
C VAL A 74 -1.70 11.12 -10.65
N ALA A 75 -2.20 11.44 -11.84
CA ALA A 75 -3.41 12.24 -12.00
C ALA A 75 -4.65 11.34 -12.05
N ASP A 76 -5.60 11.60 -11.15
CA ASP A 76 -6.87 10.86 -11.04
C ASP A 76 -7.99 11.62 -11.74
N ILE A 77 -8.39 11.11 -12.91
CA ILE A 77 -9.39 11.71 -13.79
C ILE A 77 -10.69 10.92 -13.71
N HIS A 78 -11.82 11.60 -13.47
CA HIS A 78 -13.09 10.92 -13.27
C HIS A 78 -13.98 10.92 -14.51
N PHE A 79 -14.17 12.06 -15.20
CA PHE A 79 -15.15 12.17 -16.28
C PHE A 79 -14.64 12.86 -17.54
N ASP A 80 -13.88 13.95 -17.41
CA ASP A 80 -13.47 14.77 -18.57
C ASP A 80 -12.13 14.31 -19.13
N TYR A 81 -12.15 13.72 -20.33
CA TYR A 81 -10.96 13.27 -21.03
C TYR A 81 -9.92 14.37 -21.30
N ARG A 82 -10.37 15.63 -21.43
CA ARG A 82 -9.48 16.78 -21.68
C ARG A 82 -8.53 17.00 -20.52
N LEU A 83 -9.00 16.74 -19.29
CA LEU A 83 -8.16 16.79 -18.09
C LEU A 83 -7.07 15.72 -18.11
N ALA A 84 -7.36 14.54 -18.66
CA ALA A 84 -6.34 13.49 -18.80
C ALA A 84 -5.27 13.87 -19.84
N VAL A 85 -5.70 14.45 -20.97
CA VAL A 85 -4.80 14.94 -22.00
C VAL A 85 -3.90 16.04 -21.46
N GLU A 86 -4.47 17.04 -20.78
CA GLU A 86 -3.71 18.13 -20.17
C GLU A 86 -2.78 17.62 -19.06
N ALA A 87 -3.25 16.73 -18.19
CA ALA A 87 -2.42 16.18 -17.13
C ALA A 87 -1.19 15.41 -17.67
N ALA A 88 -1.34 14.65 -18.75
CA ALA A 88 -0.21 13.99 -19.40
C ALA A 88 0.81 15.01 -19.96
N ALA A 89 0.33 16.10 -20.55
CA ALA A 89 1.17 17.18 -21.07
C ALA A 89 1.85 17.99 -19.95
N ARG A 90 1.24 18.05 -18.76
CA ARG A 90 1.75 18.79 -17.59
C ARG A 90 2.66 17.98 -16.66
N GLY A 91 3.08 16.78 -17.07
CA GLY A 91 4.09 16.01 -16.38
C GLY A 91 3.55 14.98 -15.38
N ALA A 92 2.27 14.60 -15.47
CA ALA A 92 1.80 13.43 -14.73
C ALA A 92 2.56 12.17 -15.20
N ASP A 93 3.05 11.39 -14.26
CA ASP A 93 3.81 10.17 -14.52
C ASP A 93 2.91 8.93 -14.73
N LYS A 94 1.65 9.03 -14.38
CA LYS A 94 0.62 8.00 -14.62
C LYS A 94 -0.76 8.65 -14.60
N ILE A 95 -1.64 8.24 -15.50
CA ILE A 95 -3.04 8.68 -15.53
C ILE A 95 -3.92 7.56 -14.98
N ARG A 96 -4.80 7.89 -14.03
CA ARG A 96 -5.86 6.97 -13.61
C ARG A 96 -7.19 7.42 -14.20
N ILE A 97 -7.82 6.53 -14.93
CA ILE A 97 -9.16 6.69 -15.46
C ILE A 97 -10.03 5.45 -15.20
N ASN A 98 -11.34 5.65 -15.30
CA ASN A 98 -12.28 4.59 -15.64
C ASN A 98 -12.75 4.89 -17.08
N PRO A 99 -12.30 4.12 -18.10
CA PRO A 99 -12.66 4.39 -19.49
C PRO A 99 -14.17 4.48 -19.74
N GLY A 100 -14.98 3.72 -18.98
CA GLY A 100 -16.43 3.80 -19.04
C GLY A 100 -17.00 5.17 -18.64
N ASN A 101 -16.31 5.94 -17.82
CA ASN A 101 -16.75 7.28 -17.39
C ASN A 101 -16.23 8.40 -18.28
N ILE A 102 -15.20 8.15 -19.11
CA ILE A 102 -14.55 9.16 -19.95
C ILE A 102 -15.40 9.51 -21.18
N GLY A 103 -16.23 8.56 -21.61
CA GLY A 103 -17.13 8.71 -22.78
C GLY A 103 -16.77 7.78 -23.92
N GLY A 104 -17.16 8.16 -25.16
CA GLY A 104 -16.98 7.33 -26.34
C GLY A 104 -15.52 7.00 -26.70
N GLU A 105 -15.34 6.05 -27.62
CA GLU A 105 -14.03 5.56 -28.06
C GLU A 105 -13.08 6.68 -28.52
N ASP A 106 -13.60 7.70 -29.21
CA ASP A 106 -12.79 8.83 -29.69
C ASP A 106 -12.13 9.60 -28.53
N ARG A 107 -12.83 9.75 -27.41
CA ARG A 107 -12.30 10.38 -26.19
C ARG A 107 -11.23 9.54 -25.52
N VAL A 108 -11.48 8.23 -25.44
CA VAL A 108 -10.48 7.28 -24.94
C VAL A 108 -9.24 7.28 -25.81
N LYS A 109 -9.43 7.31 -27.15
CA LYS A 109 -8.32 7.42 -28.10
C LYS A 109 -7.50 8.69 -27.88
N ALA A 110 -8.15 9.84 -27.67
CA ALA A 110 -7.42 11.10 -27.38
C ALA A 110 -6.55 10.99 -26.12
N VAL A 111 -7.04 10.33 -25.05
CA VAL A 111 -6.26 10.08 -23.84
C VAL A 111 -5.08 9.14 -24.13
N VAL A 112 -5.31 8.06 -24.87
CA VAL A 112 -4.27 7.11 -25.29
C VAL A 112 -3.17 7.80 -26.10
N ASP A 113 -3.55 8.63 -27.08
CA ASP A 113 -2.60 9.33 -27.93
C ASP A 113 -1.74 10.32 -27.11
N ALA A 114 -2.34 11.04 -26.17
CA ALA A 114 -1.60 11.92 -25.26
C ALA A 114 -0.66 11.13 -24.33
N CYS A 115 -1.14 10.05 -23.73
CA CYS A 115 -0.34 9.19 -22.85
C CYS A 115 0.84 8.55 -23.61
N ARG A 116 0.63 8.12 -24.86
CA ARG A 116 1.68 7.58 -25.73
C ARG A 116 2.73 8.65 -26.04
N ALA A 117 2.30 9.85 -26.42
CA ALA A 117 3.19 10.97 -26.77
C ALA A 117 4.12 11.34 -25.60
N HIS A 118 3.62 11.27 -24.38
CA HIS A 118 4.35 11.60 -23.16
C HIS A 118 4.93 10.39 -22.42
N LYS A 119 4.76 9.16 -22.93
CA LYS A 119 5.20 7.89 -22.32
C LYS A 119 4.63 7.68 -20.91
N VAL A 120 3.36 7.99 -20.73
CA VAL A 120 2.63 7.92 -19.46
C VAL A 120 1.76 6.68 -19.44
N PRO A 121 1.95 5.73 -18.53
CA PRO A 121 1.08 4.56 -18.39
C PRO A 121 -0.32 4.94 -17.88
N ILE A 122 -1.30 4.13 -18.26
CA ILE A 122 -2.70 4.30 -17.84
C ILE A 122 -3.05 3.25 -16.78
N ARG A 123 -3.64 3.68 -15.68
CA ARG A 123 -4.30 2.78 -14.74
C ARG A 123 -5.80 2.76 -14.96
N ILE A 124 -6.32 1.61 -15.34
CA ILE A 124 -7.75 1.31 -15.36
C ILE A 124 -8.21 1.11 -13.92
N GLY A 125 -9.18 1.91 -13.48
CA GLY A 125 -9.71 1.84 -12.11
C GLY A 125 -11.18 1.50 -12.09
N VAL A 126 -11.54 0.24 -11.93
CA VAL A 126 -12.92 -0.22 -11.74
C VAL A 126 -13.23 -0.28 -10.25
N ASN A 127 -14.38 0.25 -9.85
CA ASN A 127 -14.90 0.16 -8.49
C ASN A 127 -16.34 -0.39 -8.53
N GLY A 128 -16.73 -1.15 -7.50
CA GLY A 128 -18.08 -1.71 -7.41
C GLY A 128 -19.20 -0.66 -7.47
N GLY A 129 -18.97 0.54 -6.92
CA GLY A 129 -19.95 1.63 -6.95
C GLY A 129 -20.07 2.37 -8.29
N SER A 130 -19.23 2.07 -9.28
CA SER A 130 -19.23 2.71 -10.60
C SER A 130 -19.22 1.71 -11.74
N LEU A 131 -19.80 0.53 -11.53
CA LEU A 131 -19.95 -0.50 -12.54
C LEU A 131 -21.00 -0.08 -13.57
N GLU A 132 -20.79 -0.45 -14.83
CA GLU A 132 -21.68 -0.16 -15.95
C GLU A 132 -23.07 -0.78 -15.75
N LYS A 133 -24.12 -0.08 -16.18
CA LYS A 133 -25.52 -0.50 -16.00
C LYS A 133 -25.80 -1.85 -16.68
N GLU A 134 -25.26 -2.06 -17.86
CA GLU A 134 -25.41 -3.29 -18.62
C GLU A 134 -24.83 -4.50 -17.86
N LEU A 135 -23.72 -4.31 -17.16
CA LEU A 135 -23.13 -5.38 -16.33
C LEU A 135 -23.95 -5.60 -15.06
N LEU A 136 -24.48 -4.52 -14.45
CA LEU A 136 -25.38 -4.66 -13.29
C LEU A 136 -26.68 -5.38 -13.68
N GLU A 137 -27.23 -5.12 -14.85
CA GLU A 137 -28.41 -5.83 -15.39
C GLU A 137 -28.10 -7.30 -15.67
N LYS A 138 -26.93 -7.58 -16.28
CA LYS A 138 -26.48 -8.95 -16.59
C LYS A 138 -26.26 -9.81 -15.36
N TYR A 139 -25.63 -9.27 -14.32
CA TYR A 139 -25.24 -10.02 -13.12
C TYR A 139 -26.19 -9.81 -11.92
N GLY A 140 -27.18 -8.93 -12.04
CA GLY A 140 -28.16 -8.61 -11.00
C GLY A 140 -27.60 -7.81 -9.81
N ARG A 141 -26.28 -7.84 -9.63
CA ARG A 141 -25.55 -7.14 -8.55
C ARG A 141 -24.07 -7.03 -8.88
N VAL A 142 -23.31 -6.33 -8.05
CA VAL A 142 -21.84 -6.35 -8.11
C VAL A 142 -21.33 -7.74 -7.73
N THR A 143 -20.59 -8.37 -8.64
CA THR A 143 -19.95 -9.69 -8.45
C THR A 143 -18.48 -9.60 -8.88
N PRO A 144 -17.62 -10.55 -8.46
CA PRO A 144 -16.25 -10.63 -8.97
C PRO A 144 -16.17 -10.67 -10.49
N GLU A 145 -17.05 -11.47 -11.13
CA GLU A 145 -17.12 -11.63 -12.59
C GLU A 145 -17.49 -10.31 -13.28
N ALA A 146 -18.47 -9.58 -12.72
CA ALA A 146 -18.88 -8.28 -13.25
C ALA A 146 -17.74 -7.25 -13.23
N LEU A 147 -17.00 -7.17 -12.10
CA LEU A 147 -15.84 -6.28 -11.97
C LEU A 147 -14.72 -6.65 -12.96
N VAL A 148 -14.46 -7.93 -13.12
CA VAL A 148 -13.43 -8.43 -14.04
C VAL A 148 -13.86 -8.24 -15.50
N GLU A 149 -15.12 -8.49 -15.85
CA GLU A 149 -15.63 -8.25 -17.21
C GLU A 149 -15.52 -6.77 -17.60
N SER A 150 -15.88 -5.85 -16.69
CA SER A 150 -15.67 -4.41 -16.87
C SER A 150 -14.19 -4.08 -17.11
N ALA A 151 -13.31 -4.56 -16.25
CA ALA A 151 -11.88 -4.31 -16.39
C ALA A 151 -11.31 -4.83 -17.71
N LEU A 152 -11.69 -6.05 -18.12
CA LEU A 152 -11.27 -6.65 -19.40
C LEU A 152 -11.85 -5.92 -20.61
N GLY A 153 -13.07 -5.39 -20.52
CA GLY A 153 -13.66 -4.52 -21.54
C GLY A 153 -12.80 -3.28 -21.77
N HIS A 154 -12.38 -2.64 -20.68
CA HIS A 154 -11.52 -1.47 -20.75
C HIS A 154 -10.09 -1.77 -21.22
N VAL A 155 -9.53 -2.92 -20.85
CA VAL A 155 -8.25 -3.40 -21.38
C VAL A 155 -8.32 -3.56 -22.90
N ARG A 156 -9.31 -4.29 -23.41
CA ARG A 156 -9.52 -4.47 -24.86
C ARG A 156 -9.68 -3.16 -25.61
N LEU A 157 -10.32 -2.17 -24.97
CA LEU A 157 -10.49 -0.84 -25.57
C LEU A 157 -9.16 -0.10 -25.72
N LEU A 158 -8.25 -0.19 -24.74
CA LEU A 158 -6.90 0.40 -24.85
C LEU A 158 -6.04 -0.39 -25.85
N GLU A 159 -6.08 -1.71 -25.82
CA GLU A 159 -5.38 -2.60 -26.77
C GLU A 159 -5.81 -2.38 -28.21
N LYS A 160 -7.10 -2.05 -28.47
CA LYS A 160 -7.62 -1.67 -29.80
C LYS A 160 -6.85 -0.48 -30.39
N PHE A 161 -6.29 0.37 -29.54
CA PHE A 161 -5.44 1.51 -29.93
C PHE A 161 -3.94 1.22 -29.76
N ASP A 162 -3.52 -0.06 -29.72
CA ASP A 162 -2.14 -0.49 -29.54
C ASP A 162 -1.48 0.08 -28.28
N PHE A 163 -2.24 0.24 -27.18
CA PHE A 163 -1.74 0.75 -25.93
C PHE A 163 -1.68 -0.36 -24.86
N THR A 164 -0.46 -0.68 -24.39
CA THR A 164 -0.21 -1.80 -23.47
C THR A 164 0.51 -1.40 -22.18
N ASP A 165 0.82 -0.11 -21.99
CA ASP A 165 1.37 0.39 -20.72
C ASP A 165 0.24 0.57 -19.69
N ILE A 166 -0.35 -0.56 -19.30
CA ILE A 166 -1.58 -0.63 -18.51
C ILE A 166 -1.28 -1.19 -17.12
N CYS A 167 -1.89 -0.59 -16.11
CA CYS A 167 -2.04 -1.14 -14.76
C CYS A 167 -3.55 -1.27 -14.47
N ILE A 168 -3.97 -2.25 -13.67
CA ILE A 168 -5.40 -2.49 -13.45
C ILE A 168 -5.70 -2.51 -11.96
N SER A 169 -6.85 -1.95 -11.59
CA SER A 169 -7.42 -2.10 -10.24
C SER A 169 -8.90 -2.41 -10.32
N VAL A 170 -9.34 -3.41 -9.56
CA VAL A 170 -10.75 -3.78 -9.35
C VAL A 170 -11.01 -3.76 -7.85
N LYS A 171 -11.79 -2.78 -7.38
CA LYS A 171 -11.94 -2.52 -5.94
C LYS A 171 -13.39 -2.64 -5.48
N SER A 172 -13.55 -3.21 -4.30
CA SER A 172 -14.80 -3.26 -3.56
C SER A 172 -14.55 -2.94 -2.09
N SER A 173 -15.59 -2.52 -1.37
CA SER A 173 -15.61 -2.41 0.09
C SER A 173 -15.89 -3.75 0.79
N ASP A 174 -16.46 -4.71 0.05
CA ASP A 174 -16.62 -6.10 0.46
C ASP A 174 -15.31 -6.85 0.22
N VAL A 175 -14.63 -7.26 1.29
CA VAL A 175 -13.29 -7.85 1.23
C VAL A 175 -13.27 -9.22 0.52
N PRO A 176 -14.17 -10.18 0.82
CA PRO A 176 -14.28 -11.43 0.07
C PRO A 176 -14.48 -11.23 -1.43
N LEU A 177 -15.41 -10.35 -1.83
CA LEU A 177 -15.67 -10.02 -3.22
C LEU A 177 -14.44 -9.37 -3.87
N ASN A 178 -13.79 -8.43 -3.17
CA ASN A 178 -12.57 -7.77 -3.62
C ASN A 178 -11.45 -8.79 -3.93
N MET A 179 -11.19 -9.70 -3.00
CA MET A 179 -10.15 -10.73 -3.17
C MET A 179 -10.49 -11.69 -4.32
N ALA A 180 -11.75 -12.13 -4.42
CA ALA A 180 -12.19 -13.00 -5.50
C ALA A 180 -12.02 -12.33 -6.88
N ALA A 181 -12.36 -11.02 -6.98
CA ALA A 181 -12.18 -10.27 -8.22
C ALA A 181 -10.70 -10.16 -8.64
N TYR A 182 -9.79 -9.88 -7.70
CA TYR A 182 -8.35 -9.82 -8.01
C TYR A 182 -7.76 -11.17 -8.39
N ARG A 183 -8.15 -12.27 -7.72
CA ARG A 183 -7.73 -13.63 -8.11
C ARG A 183 -8.18 -13.96 -9.51
N LEU A 184 -9.48 -13.74 -9.81
CA LEU A 184 -10.03 -14.00 -11.14
C LEU A 184 -9.37 -13.12 -12.22
N LEU A 185 -9.08 -11.86 -11.92
CA LEU A 185 -8.38 -10.96 -12.83
C LEU A 185 -6.93 -11.40 -13.08
N HIS A 186 -6.22 -11.81 -12.04
CA HIS A 186 -4.84 -12.30 -12.13
C HIS A 186 -4.68 -13.51 -13.05
N GLU A 187 -5.69 -14.39 -13.10
CA GLU A 187 -5.72 -15.54 -14.02
C GLU A 187 -5.93 -15.15 -15.50
N LYS A 188 -6.45 -13.94 -15.76
CA LYS A 188 -6.89 -13.52 -17.09
C LYS A 188 -5.99 -12.50 -17.76
N VAL A 189 -5.10 -11.84 -17.02
CA VAL A 189 -4.23 -10.78 -17.55
C VAL A 189 -2.81 -10.89 -17.04
N ASP A 190 -1.87 -10.43 -17.86
CA ASP A 190 -0.46 -10.27 -17.49
C ASP A 190 -0.11 -8.83 -17.07
N TYR A 191 -1.08 -7.94 -16.98
CA TYR A 191 -0.86 -6.56 -16.58
C TYR A 191 -0.66 -6.42 -15.08
N PRO A 192 0.18 -5.49 -14.61
CA PRO A 192 0.37 -5.26 -13.19
C PRO A 192 -0.92 -4.82 -12.50
N LEU A 193 -1.13 -5.33 -11.28
CA LEU A 193 -2.32 -5.10 -10.49
C LEU A 193 -2.05 -4.09 -9.35
N HIS A 194 -2.90 -3.08 -9.27
CA HIS A 194 -2.91 -2.12 -8.17
C HIS A 194 -3.94 -2.52 -7.12
N LEU A 195 -3.48 -3.08 -6.02
CA LEU A 195 -4.35 -3.56 -4.95
C LEU A 195 -4.91 -2.42 -4.08
N GLY A 196 -6.10 -2.64 -3.56
CA GLY A 196 -6.72 -1.77 -2.57
C GLY A 196 -8.11 -2.26 -2.19
N VAL A 197 -8.57 -1.83 -1.03
CA VAL A 197 -9.97 -1.93 -0.60
C VAL A 197 -10.52 -0.52 -0.62
N THR A 198 -11.64 -0.28 -1.31
CA THR A 198 -12.29 1.04 -1.31
C THR A 198 -13.19 1.17 -0.10
N GLU A 199 -13.37 2.39 0.42
CA GLU A 199 -14.29 2.65 1.54
C GLU A 199 -14.03 1.72 2.74
N ALA A 200 -12.75 1.51 3.06
CA ALA A 200 -12.40 0.57 4.12
C ALA A 200 -12.86 1.02 5.51
N GLY A 201 -13.01 2.33 5.71
CA GLY A 201 -13.52 2.92 6.95
C GLY A 201 -12.46 3.59 7.81
N THR A 202 -12.76 3.75 9.09
CA THR A 202 -11.86 4.35 10.08
C THR A 202 -10.61 3.49 10.32
N PRO A 203 -9.53 4.03 10.93
CA PRO A 203 -8.26 3.31 11.08
C PRO A 203 -8.38 1.90 11.66
N SER A 204 -9.22 1.70 12.68
CA SER A 204 -9.38 0.39 13.32
C SER A 204 -9.89 -0.68 12.35
N MET A 205 -11.07 -0.50 11.77
CA MET A 205 -11.67 -1.48 10.86
C MET A 205 -11.04 -1.43 9.47
N GLY A 206 -10.66 -0.25 9.01
CA GLY A 206 -10.03 -0.05 7.71
C GLY A 206 -8.67 -0.74 7.60
N LEU A 207 -7.87 -0.77 8.68
CA LEU A 207 -6.62 -1.52 8.73
C LEU A 207 -6.88 -3.02 8.61
N LEU A 208 -7.85 -3.56 9.35
CA LEU A 208 -8.21 -4.99 9.28
C LEU A 208 -8.66 -5.39 7.87
N LYS A 209 -9.58 -4.62 7.27
CA LYS A 209 -10.04 -4.86 5.89
C LYS A 209 -8.89 -4.81 4.89
N SER A 210 -7.99 -3.83 5.04
CA SER A 210 -6.84 -3.68 4.15
C SER A 210 -5.80 -4.78 4.36
N ALA A 211 -5.54 -5.18 5.60
CA ALA A 211 -4.63 -6.29 5.90
C ALA A 211 -5.12 -7.60 5.28
N ILE A 212 -6.42 -7.88 5.35
CA ILE A 212 -7.01 -9.07 4.72
C ILE A 212 -7.06 -8.93 3.20
N GLY A 213 -7.68 -7.85 2.69
CA GLY A 213 -7.98 -7.67 1.28
C GLY A 213 -6.77 -7.34 0.40
N ILE A 214 -5.72 -6.75 0.96
CA ILE A 214 -4.46 -6.48 0.28
C ILE A 214 -3.41 -7.51 0.70
N GLY A 215 -3.18 -7.67 2.01
CA GLY A 215 -2.17 -8.57 2.55
C GLY A 215 -2.41 -10.02 2.16
N GLY A 216 -3.66 -10.49 2.21
CA GLY A 216 -4.02 -11.83 1.76
C GLY A 216 -3.62 -12.11 0.30
N LEU A 217 -3.94 -11.17 -0.61
CA LEU A 217 -3.54 -11.29 -2.02
C LEU A 217 -2.02 -11.24 -2.21
N LEU A 218 -1.34 -10.37 -1.48
CA LEU A 218 0.12 -10.29 -1.53
C LEU A 218 0.80 -11.57 -1.04
N CYS A 219 0.26 -12.25 -0.03
CA CYS A 219 0.75 -13.56 0.41
C CYS A 219 0.55 -14.67 -0.64
N GLU A 220 -0.38 -14.48 -1.57
CA GLU A 220 -0.62 -15.36 -2.73
C GLU A 220 0.25 -14.97 -3.95
N GLY A 221 1.10 -13.96 -3.83
CA GLY A 221 1.92 -13.44 -4.93
C GLY A 221 1.14 -12.57 -5.92
N ILE A 222 -0.05 -12.09 -5.56
CA ILE A 222 -0.91 -11.25 -6.40
C ILE A 222 -0.74 -9.79 -5.99
N GLY A 223 -0.38 -8.93 -6.95
CA GLY A 223 -0.29 -7.48 -6.79
C GLY A 223 1.11 -6.92 -6.92
N ASP A 224 1.21 -5.78 -7.59
CA ASP A 224 2.48 -5.11 -7.95
C ASP A 224 2.61 -3.71 -7.34
N THR A 225 1.49 -3.11 -6.96
CA THR A 225 1.41 -1.82 -6.30
C THR A 225 0.16 -1.77 -5.42
N MET A 226 0.16 -0.98 -4.36
CA MET A 226 -0.95 -0.96 -3.43
C MET A 226 -1.27 0.42 -2.90
N ARG A 227 -2.55 0.63 -2.49
CA ARG A 227 -2.97 1.76 -1.67
C ARG A 227 -3.93 1.30 -0.58
N VAL A 228 -3.58 1.60 0.66
CA VAL A 228 -4.53 1.56 1.79
C VAL A 228 -5.40 2.82 1.73
N SER A 229 -6.69 2.70 2.02
CA SER A 229 -7.65 3.82 2.05
C SER A 229 -8.32 3.88 3.42
N LEU A 230 -8.08 4.97 4.15
CA LEU A 230 -8.61 5.17 5.50
C LEU A 230 -9.33 6.52 5.60
N THR A 231 -10.33 6.59 6.46
CA THR A 231 -10.90 7.87 6.91
C THR A 231 -9.99 8.43 8.01
N ALA A 232 -8.80 8.92 7.60
CA ALA A 232 -7.73 9.42 8.46
C ALA A 232 -6.77 10.32 7.67
N ASP A 233 -5.72 10.81 8.33
CA ASP A 233 -4.61 11.47 7.65
C ASP A 233 -3.96 10.51 6.64
N PRO A 234 -3.66 10.94 5.40
CA PRO A 234 -3.04 10.09 4.38
C PRO A 234 -1.70 9.47 4.79
N MET A 235 -0.97 10.03 5.74
CA MET A 235 0.26 9.42 6.27
C MET A 235 -0.02 8.10 6.98
N GLU A 236 -1.18 7.97 7.66
CA GLU A 236 -1.60 6.72 8.29
C GLU A 236 -1.79 5.59 7.28
N GLU A 237 -2.22 5.93 6.05
CA GLU A 237 -2.32 4.96 4.94
C GLU A 237 -0.93 4.40 4.56
N VAL A 238 0.10 5.24 4.54
CA VAL A 238 1.47 4.84 4.23
C VAL A 238 2.04 3.94 5.34
N TYR A 239 1.85 4.31 6.60
CA TYR A 239 2.27 3.48 7.74
C TYR A 239 1.56 2.13 7.75
N ALA A 240 0.25 2.11 7.49
CA ALA A 240 -0.52 0.88 7.38
C ALA A 240 -0.01 -0.01 6.22
N ALA A 241 0.29 0.57 5.06
CA ALA A 241 0.84 -0.15 3.91
C ALA A 241 2.21 -0.78 4.23
N LYS A 242 3.11 -0.05 4.90
CA LYS A 242 4.40 -0.58 5.35
C LYS A 242 4.25 -1.75 6.32
N ARG A 243 3.31 -1.64 7.30
CA ARG A 243 3.00 -2.73 8.24
C ARG A 243 2.44 -3.96 7.53
N ILE A 244 1.56 -3.79 6.55
CA ILE A 244 1.04 -4.91 5.75
C ILE A 244 2.16 -5.60 4.98
N LEU A 245 3.02 -4.87 4.27
CA LEU A 245 4.16 -5.44 3.52
C LEU A 245 5.14 -6.17 4.45
N GLN A 246 5.37 -5.64 5.65
CA GLN A 246 6.21 -6.27 6.66
C GLN A 246 5.57 -7.55 7.20
N ALA A 247 4.28 -7.52 7.55
CA ALA A 247 3.54 -8.68 8.06
C ALA A 247 3.46 -9.82 7.03
N CYS A 248 3.39 -9.49 5.73
CA CYS A 248 3.44 -10.46 4.62
C CYS A 248 4.87 -10.94 4.31
N GLY A 249 5.91 -10.45 4.98
CA GLY A 249 7.31 -10.83 4.71
C GLY A 249 7.87 -10.32 3.37
N ILE A 250 7.14 -9.43 2.66
CA ILE A 250 7.51 -8.91 1.34
C ILE A 250 8.59 -7.84 1.46
N ARG A 251 8.46 -6.97 2.46
CA ARG A 251 9.47 -5.97 2.80
C ARG A 251 9.93 -6.16 4.22
N ARG A 252 11.22 -6.33 4.38
CA ARG A 252 11.89 -6.24 5.68
C ARG A 252 12.39 -4.81 5.85
N SER A 253 11.58 -3.95 6.44
CA SER A 253 12.01 -2.59 6.78
C SER A 253 11.69 -2.32 8.24
N GLY A 254 12.72 -2.03 9.03
CA GLY A 254 12.54 -1.78 10.44
C GLY A 254 12.52 -3.05 11.30
N VAL A 255 12.10 -2.88 12.54
CA VAL A 255 12.06 -3.96 13.54
C VAL A 255 10.78 -4.76 13.43
N ASN A 256 10.92 -6.07 13.33
CA ASN A 256 9.81 -7.02 13.51
C ASN A 256 9.72 -7.37 15.00
N LEU A 257 8.71 -6.87 15.70
CA LEU A 257 8.46 -7.18 17.09
C LEU A 257 7.60 -8.45 17.20
N VAL A 258 8.13 -9.47 17.85
CA VAL A 258 7.43 -10.71 18.16
C VAL A 258 7.22 -10.80 19.66
N SER A 259 5.98 -10.89 20.12
CA SER A 259 5.67 -11.05 21.53
C SER A 259 4.78 -12.28 21.78
N CYS A 260 5.04 -13.02 22.85
CA CYS A 260 4.14 -14.09 23.22
C CYS A 260 2.85 -13.51 23.83
N PRO A 261 1.71 -14.24 23.71
CA PRO A 261 0.49 -13.83 24.41
C PRO A 261 0.67 -13.96 25.92
N THR A 262 -0.03 -13.13 26.66
CA THR A 262 -0.09 -13.27 28.12
C THR A 262 -0.80 -14.57 28.48
N CYS A 263 -0.14 -15.42 29.23
CA CYS A 263 -0.72 -16.70 29.72
C CYS A 263 -0.37 -16.92 31.19
N GLY A 264 -0.88 -17.96 31.80
CA GLY A 264 -0.64 -18.29 33.23
C GLY A 264 0.84 -18.50 33.60
N ARG A 265 1.76 -18.61 32.63
CA ARG A 265 3.21 -18.72 32.84
C ARG A 265 3.91 -17.37 32.79
N THR A 266 3.23 -16.29 32.40
CA THR A 266 3.81 -14.95 32.33
C THR A 266 4.25 -14.50 33.73
N ALA A 267 5.54 -14.20 33.89
CA ALA A 267 6.16 -13.97 35.17
C ALA A 267 6.31 -12.49 35.53
N TYR A 268 5.94 -11.59 34.63
CA TYR A 268 6.04 -10.15 34.81
C TYR A 268 4.96 -9.43 33.98
N ASP A 269 4.74 -8.16 34.25
CA ASP A 269 3.85 -7.32 33.45
C ASP A 269 4.51 -6.97 32.12
N MET A 270 4.25 -7.78 31.09
CA MET A 270 4.90 -7.65 29.79
C MET A 270 4.17 -6.72 28.81
N ILE A 271 2.88 -6.43 29.03
CA ILE A 271 2.10 -5.59 28.12
C ILE A 271 2.73 -4.20 27.97
N PRO A 272 2.95 -3.43 29.07
CA PRO A 272 3.58 -2.11 28.98
C PRO A 272 4.99 -2.16 28.37
N ILE A 273 5.72 -3.26 28.57
CA ILE A 273 7.08 -3.43 28.01
C ILE A 273 7.00 -3.63 26.49
N ALA A 274 6.07 -4.44 26.02
CA ALA A 274 5.87 -4.65 24.59
C ALA A 274 5.41 -3.37 23.88
N GLU A 275 4.45 -2.64 24.46
CA GLU A 275 3.96 -1.37 23.95
C GLU A 275 5.06 -0.29 23.92
N GLU A 276 5.86 -0.20 24.97
CA GLU A 276 6.97 0.77 25.05
C GLU A 276 8.07 0.43 24.02
N LEU A 277 8.37 -0.85 23.82
CA LEU A 277 9.31 -1.28 22.80
C LEU A 277 8.77 -1.02 21.39
N GLU A 278 7.49 -1.31 21.12
CA GLU A 278 6.87 -0.99 19.84
C GLU A 278 6.99 0.50 19.54
N ARG A 279 6.69 1.35 20.51
CA ARG A 279 6.79 2.80 20.39
C ARG A 279 8.23 3.28 20.15
N ARG A 280 9.23 2.78 20.92
CA ARG A 280 10.63 3.18 20.77
C ARG A 280 11.29 2.65 19.51
N LEU A 281 10.81 1.55 18.96
CA LEU A 281 11.34 0.90 17.77
C LEU A 281 10.64 1.31 16.48
N ALA A 282 9.58 2.12 16.56
CA ALA A 282 8.78 2.54 15.41
C ALA A 282 9.63 3.17 14.28
N ASP A 283 10.64 3.99 14.65
CA ASP A 283 11.52 4.67 13.70
C ASP A 283 12.86 3.96 13.47
N CYS A 284 13.04 2.77 14.06
CA CYS A 284 14.27 2.02 13.93
C CYS A 284 14.37 1.40 12.53
N LYS A 285 15.38 1.78 11.74
CA LYS A 285 15.59 1.31 10.38
C LYS A 285 16.33 -0.02 10.28
N LYS A 286 16.73 -0.62 11.41
CA LYS A 286 17.46 -1.91 11.41
C LYS A 286 16.52 -3.05 11.06
N ASN A 287 16.91 -3.89 10.13
CA ASN A 287 16.15 -5.09 9.75
C ASN A 287 16.44 -6.23 10.73
N ILE A 288 15.81 -6.19 11.89
CA ILE A 288 15.99 -7.18 12.95
C ILE A 288 14.65 -7.66 13.50
N THR A 289 14.62 -8.86 14.03
CA THR A 289 13.50 -9.40 14.80
C THR A 289 13.81 -9.27 16.29
N VAL A 290 12.95 -8.56 17.01
CA VAL A 290 13.03 -8.36 18.47
C VAL A 290 11.93 -9.17 19.14
N ALA A 291 12.28 -9.97 20.14
CA ALA A 291 11.32 -10.81 20.85
C ALA A 291 11.05 -10.32 22.27
N VAL A 292 9.77 -10.33 22.69
CA VAL A 292 9.33 -10.07 24.05
C VAL A 292 8.60 -11.31 24.59
N MET A 293 9.27 -12.04 25.51
CA MET A 293 8.77 -13.32 26.01
C MET A 293 8.39 -13.23 27.49
N GLY A 294 7.20 -13.73 27.83
CA GLY A 294 6.62 -13.62 29.17
C GLY A 294 7.22 -14.56 30.21
N CYS A 295 7.93 -15.62 29.80
CA CYS A 295 8.56 -16.56 30.72
C CYS A 295 9.92 -17.06 30.23
N VAL A 296 10.77 -17.51 31.16
CA VAL A 296 12.11 -18.03 30.87
C VAL A 296 12.13 -19.45 30.33
N VAL A 297 11.02 -20.21 30.48
CA VAL A 297 10.97 -21.64 30.14
C VAL A 297 10.96 -21.82 28.61
N ASN A 298 10.05 -21.15 27.94
CA ASN A 298 9.89 -21.25 26.47
C ASN A 298 10.49 -20.08 25.71
N GLY A 299 10.75 -18.95 26.42
CA GLY A 299 11.16 -17.72 25.78
C GLY A 299 12.35 -17.86 24.83
N PRO A 300 13.50 -18.38 25.28
CA PRO A 300 14.66 -18.57 24.41
C PRO A 300 14.46 -19.57 23.29
N GLY A 301 13.62 -20.60 23.48
CA GLY A 301 13.32 -21.62 22.48
C GLY A 301 12.39 -21.10 21.39
N GLU A 302 11.24 -20.55 21.77
CA GLU A 302 10.25 -19.98 20.83
C GLU A 302 10.78 -18.75 20.09
N ALA A 303 11.67 -18.00 20.74
CA ALA A 303 12.32 -16.81 20.15
C ALA A 303 13.74 -17.07 19.62
N SER A 304 14.12 -18.33 19.40
CA SER A 304 15.47 -18.67 18.91
C SER A 304 15.80 -18.07 17.56
N ALA A 305 14.79 -17.84 16.74
CA ALA A 305 14.91 -17.18 15.44
C ALA A 305 15.01 -15.64 15.53
N ALA A 306 14.75 -15.05 16.70
CA ALA A 306 14.89 -13.60 16.87
C ALA A 306 16.36 -13.20 17.00
N ASP A 307 16.70 -12.05 16.43
CA ASP A 307 18.07 -11.53 16.53
C ASP A 307 18.41 -11.15 17.95
N ILE A 308 17.45 -10.62 18.69
CA ILE A 308 17.60 -10.22 20.10
C ILE A 308 16.23 -10.23 20.79
N GLY A 309 16.21 -10.37 22.10
CA GLY A 309 14.95 -10.30 22.84
C GLY A 309 15.11 -10.28 24.35
N VAL A 310 13.96 -10.17 25.00
CA VAL A 310 13.83 -10.24 26.46
C VAL A 310 12.93 -11.40 26.85
N ALA A 311 13.24 -12.02 27.96
CA ALA A 311 12.37 -12.99 28.61
C ALA A 311 12.26 -12.66 30.09
N GLY A 312 11.04 -12.56 30.61
CA GLY A 312 10.81 -12.16 31.98
C GLY A 312 10.86 -13.32 32.98
N GLY A 313 11.24 -12.98 34.21
CA GLY A 313 11.18 -13.80 35.39
C GLY A 313 10.65 -13.00 36.58
N LYS A 314 10.54 -13.60 37.77
CA LYS A 314 10.07 -12.89 38.97
C LYS A 314 11.05 -11.79 39.39
N GLY A 315 10.69 -10.52 39.13
CA GLY A 315 11.48 -9.34 39.49
C GLY A 315 12.72 -9.07 38.63
N GLU A 316 13.12 -10.04 37.82
CA GLU A 316 14.26 -9.96 36.90
C GLU A 316 13.81 -10.36 35.50
N GLY A 317 14.54 -9.88 34.50
CA GLY A 317 14.43 -10.39 33.13
C GLY A 317 15.81 -10.67 32.55
N MET A 318 15.84 -11.40 31.47
CA MET A 318 17.07 -11.71 30.76
C MET A 318 17.05 -11.13 29.37
N ILE A 319 18.19 -10.64 28.93
CA ILE A 319 18.47 -10.27 27.54
C ILE A 319 19.07 -11.52 26.88
N PHE A 320 18.56 -11.88 25.71
CA PHE A 320 19.11 -12.99 24.89
C PHE A 320 19.33 -12.54 23.45
N ARG A 321 20.28 -13.18 22.79
CA ARG A 321 20.61 -12.96 21.39
C ARG A 321 20.71 -14.29 20.67
N LYS A 322 19.92 -14.50 19.62
CA LYS A 322 19.85 -15.77 18.85
C LYS A 322 19.75 -16.99 19.77
N GLY A 323 18.80 -16.94 20.70
CA GLY A 323 18.55 -17.99 21.69
C GLY A 323 19.56 -18.10 22.85
N LYS A 324 20.68 -17.37 22.83
CA LYS A 324 21.68 -17.41 23.91
C LYS A 324 21.47 -16.26 24.89
N ILE A 325 21.39 -16.58 26.18
CA ILE A 325 21.28 -15.60 27.25
C ILE A 325 22.58 -14.79 27.34
N LEU A 326 22.48 -13.47 27.27
CA LEU A 326 23.61 -12.56 27.47
C LEU A 326 23.81 -12.24 28.95
N TYR A 327 22.78 -11.73 29.60
CA TYR A 327 22.80 -11.36 31.02
C TYR A 327 21.37 -11.13 31.54
N LYS A 328 21.26 -11.00 32.86
CA LYS A 328 20.03 -10.65 33.55
C LYS A 328 20.03 -9.22 34.01
N VAL A 329 18.86 -8.61 34.06
CA VAL A 329 18.65 -7.24 34.56
C VAL A 329 17.35 -7.18 35.39
N PRO A 330 17.24 -6.25 36.33
CA PRO A 330 15.98 -5.95 36.99
C PRO A 330 14.90 -5.58 35.95
N GLN A 331 13.66 -6.04 36.16
CA GLN A 331 12.53 -5.83 35.25
C GLN A 331 12.40 -4.36 34.80
N LYS A 332 12.57 -3.40 35.70
CA LYS A 332 12.50 -1.95 35.42
C LYS A 332 13.55 -1.45 34.42
N LYS A 333 14.62 -2.21 34.17
CA LYS A 333 15.70 -1.85 33.25
C LYS A 333 15.65 -2.66 31.93
N LEU A 334 14.68 -3.56 31.75
CA LEU A 334 14.61 -4.44 30.59
C LEU A 334 14.57 -3.68 29.26
N VAL A 335 13.70 -2.68 29.16
CA VAL A 335 13.55 -1.89 27.93
C VAL A 335 14.85 -1.17 27.60
N ASP A 336 15.42 -0.45 28.56
CA ASP A 336 16.64 0.32 28.32
C ASP A 336 17.82 -0.58 27.98
N ALA A 337 17.99 -1.71 28.69
CA ALA A 337 19.03 -2.68 28.41
C ALA A 337 18.88 -3.30 27.00
N LEU A 338 17.66 -3.63 26.59
CA LEU A 338 17.41 -4.13 25.25
C LEU A 338 17.70 -3.08 24.18
N MET A 339 17.29 -1.82 24.41
CA MET A 339 17.58 -0.74 23.47
C MET A 339 19.08 -0.49 23.31
N GLU A 340 19.88 -0.59 24.40
CA GLU A 340 21.34 -0.49 24.32
C GLU A 340 21.95 -1.64 23.49
N GLU A 341 21.46 -2.87 23.65
CA GLU A 341 21.94 -4.00 22.86
C GLU A 341 21.52 -3.88 21.37
N ILE A 342 20.31 -3.36 21.10
CA ILE A 342 19.85 -3.09 19.72
C ILE A 342 20.75 -2.06 19.03
N LYS A 343 21.25 -1.05 19.75
CA LYS A 343 22.19 -0.07 19.16
C LYS A 343 23.50 -0.71 18.69
N LYS A 344 23.93 -1.79 19.33
CA LYS A 344 25.18 -2.52 19.02
C LYS A 344 25.05 -3.50 17.85
N LEU A 345 23.81 -3.79 17.37
CA LEU A 345 23.55 -4.58 16.18
C LEU A 345 23.71 -3.76 14.90
#